data_c61246700a5ec1b9199505af97f1f19c
#
_entry.id   c61246700a5ec1b9199505af97f1f19c
#
_cell.length_a   1.000
_cell.length_b   1.000
_cell.length_c   1.000
_cell.angle_alpha   90.00
_cell.angle_beta   90.00
_cell.angle_gamma   90.00
#
_symmetry.space_group_name_H-M   'P 1'
#
loop_
_entity.id
_entity.type
_entity.pdbx_description
1 polymer ?
#
loop_
_entity_poly.entity_id
_entity_poly.type
_entity_poly.pdbx_seq_one_letter_code
_entity_poly.pdbx_strand_id
1 'polypeptide(L)'
;MIRVSVRQILAFAVYALPLIAADEKGPQHLLYVASPGIRNYTEWGGVGVLAFDIDHGYRLVKRFPTWQYKPGEEAQNVKGFAANAATGKMYVSNNNRVMAMDIVTGKKLWDKAYEAGCDRMALSPDGKTMYLPELEGPAWHVVNAETGDVMATVETKSGSHNTIWAPDGSRVYLAGLKSPILRIADPKSNEVTGTVGPFGAGIRPFTVNGNNTLVFVNVNDLLGFEVGDVRTGKKLYRVEVQGFKNGPVARHGCPSHGIAMTPDEKELWVVDGPNNAVHVFDATAMPPRQAQTIQLNVFPGWISFSMDGKYAYASTGDIIDAASKKVIATLKDETGHLVQSEKLLDLEIEGGRVVRAGNQFGVGMKTADASKGRGR
;
A
#
# COMPACT_ATOMS: atom_id res chain seq x y z
N MET A 1 -0.16 57.80 -34.77
CA MET A 1 -0.67 57.03 -33.61
C MET A 1 -0.17 55.64 -33.72
N ILE A 2 0.88 55.31 -32.96
CA ILE A 2 1.53 53.98 -32.99
C ILE A 2 1.06 53.28 -31.72
N ARG A 3 0.33 52.15 -31.86
CA ARG A 3 -0.06 51.29 -30.76
C ARG A 3 1.09 50.30 -30.46
N VAL A 4 1.72 50.46 -29.31
CA VAL A 4 2.69 49.50 -28.77
C VAL A 4 1.91 48.44 -27.95
N SER A 5 1.98 47.18 -28.41
CA SER A 5 1.41 46.03 -27.69
C SER A 5 2.45 45.52 -26.70
N VAL A 6 2.17 45.63 -25.42
CA VAL A 6 2.98 45.05 -24.34
C VAL A 6 2.59 43.58 -24.20
N ARG A 7 3.47 42.66 -24.62
CA ARG A 7 3.37 41.24 -24.29
C ARG A 7 3.91 41.05 -22.87
N GLN A 8 3.03 40.72 -21.94
CA GLN A 8 3.44 40.24 -20.62
C GLN A 8 4.02 38.83 -20.73
N ILE A 9 5.31 38.71 -20.51
CA ILE A 9 6.00 37.43 -20.34
C ILE A 9 5.82 37.05 -18.86
N LEU A 10 4.97 36.06 -18.59
CA LEU A 10 4.92 35.40 -17.29
C LEU A 10 6.17 34.53 -17.14
N ALA A 11 7.13 34.99 -16.37
CA ALA A 11 8.27 34.19 -15.92
C ALA A 11 7.78 33.25 -14.82
N PHE A 12 7.72 31.96 -15.10
CA PHE A 12 7.59 30.94 -14.07
C PHE A 12 8.90 30.86 -13.28
N ALA A 13 8.88 31.41 -12.07
CA ALA A 13 9.98 31.22 -11.13
C ALA A 13 9.98 29.76 -10.66
N VAL A 14 10.88 28.97 -11.20
CA VAL A 14 11.22 27.65 -10.63
C VAL A 14 11.95 27.90 -9.33
N TYR A 15 11.26 27.81 -8.22
CA TYR A 15 11.91 27.79 -6.90
C TYR A 15 12.69 26.47 -6.79
N ALA A 16 13.97 26.53 -7.11
CA ALA A 16 14.91 25.50 -6.69
C ALA A 16 15.06 25.64 -5.17
N LEU A 17 14.41 24.76 -4.42
CA LEU A 17 14.72 24.59 -3.00
C LEU A 17 16.20 24.19 -2.90
N PRO A 18 16.96 24.74 -1.95
CA PRO A 18 18.35 24.40 -1.79
C PRO A 18 18.48 22.88 -1.56
N LEU A 19 19.34 22.24 -2.31
CA LEU A 19 19.87 20.93 -1.98
C LEU A 19 20.41 21.02 -0.55
N ILE A 20 19.72 20.43 0.41
CA ILE A 20 20.23 20.31 1.77
C ILE A 20 21.47 19.41 1.64
N ALA A 21 22.60 19.96 2.05
CA ALA A 21 23.90 19.34 1.97
C ALA A 21 23.85 17.94 2.59
N ALA A 22 24.36 16.98 1.82
CA ALA A 22 24.61 15.62 2.26
C ALA A 22 25.72 15.65 3.33
N ASP A 23 25.33 15.71 4.59
CA ASP A 23 26.25 15.48 5.73
C ASP A 23 25.56 14.85 6.95
N GLU A 24 24.47 14.08 6.75
CA GLU A 24 23.95 13.20 7.78
C GLU A 24 24.56 11.81 7.60
N LYS A 25 25.43 11.43 8.54
CA LYS A 25 26.15 10.15 8.58
C LYS A 25 25.25 8.95 8.95
N GLY A 26 23.95 9.00 8.68
CA GLY A 26 23.02 7.93 8.99
C GLY A 26 22.03 7.66 7.84
N PRO A 27 21.26 6.55 7.92
CA PRO A 27 20.20 6.28 6.96
C PRO A 27 19.10 7.34 7.07
N GLN A 28 18.56 7.77 5.93
CA GLN A 28 17.37 8.61 5.86
C GLN A 28 16.14 7.71 5.84
N HIS A 29 15.19 7.96 6.73
CA HIS A 29 13.91 7.29 6.75
C HIS A 29 12.87 8.15 6.03
N LEU A 30 12.29 7.62 4.95
CA LEU A 30 11.34 8.36 4.12
C LEU A 30 10.02 7.58 3.98
N LEU A 31 8.91 8.30 4.12
CA LEU A 31 7.60 7.81 3.75
C LEU A 31 7.25 8.30 2.34
N TYR A 32 7.09 7.40 1.39
CA TYR A 32 6.64 7.72 0.05
C TYR A 32 5.14 7.50 -0.06
N VAL A 33 4.44 8.49 -0.63
CA VAL A 33 2.99 8.51 -0.76
C VAL A 33 2.63 8.78 -2.21
N ALA A 34 2.01 7.82 -2.90
CA ALA A 34 1.58 8.02 -4.27
C ALA A 34 0.17 8.62 -4.33
N SER A 35 0.00 9.70 -5.09
CA SER A 35 -1.23 10.50 -5.19
C SER A 35 -1.61 10.76 -6.67
N PRO A 36 -2.93 10.87 -6.98
CA PRO A 36 -4.08 10.67 -6.11
C PRO A 36 -4.25 9.19 -5.76
N GLY A 37 -4.26 8.88 -4.46
CA GLY A 37 -4.25 7.50 -3.97
C GLY A 37 -5.60 7.05 -3.38
N ILE A 38 -6.61 7.91 -3.41
CA ILE A 38 -8.01 7.60 -3.12
C ILE A 38 -8.80 8.07 -4.33
N ARG A 39 -9.27 7.15 -5.15
CA ARG A 39 -9.88 7.47 -6.44
C ARG A 39 -9.01 8.47 -7.22
N ASN A 40 -9.61 9.39 -7.96
CA ASN A 40 -8.93 10.45 -8.70
C ASN A 40 -8.96 11.82 -7.97
N TYR A 41 -9.11 11.81 -6.64
CA TYR A 41 -9.23 13.02 -5.83
C TYR A 41 -7.90 13.74 -5.71
N THR A 42 -7.71 14.84 -6.45
CA THR A 42 -6.46 15.61 -6.45
C THR A 42 -6.36 16.61 -5.31
N GLU A 43 -7.46 16.94 -4.63
CA GLU A 43 -7.49 17.81 -3.46
C GLU A 43 -6.72 17.23 -2.25
N TRP A 44 -6.38 15.94 -2.27
CA TRP A 44 -5.68 15.26 -1.19
C TRP A 44 -4.22 14.94 -1.51
N GLY A 45 -3.44 15.95 -1.91
CA GLY A 45 -2.01 15.80 -2.19
C GLY A 45 -1.63 15.89 -3.66
N GLY A 46 -2.55 16.27 -4.55
CA GLY A 46 -2.27 16.49 -5.98
C GLY A 46 -1.93 15.21 -6.75
N VAL A 47 -0.93 15.29 -7.64
CA VAL A 47 -0.48 14.18 -8.49
C VAL A 47 1.02 13.97 -8.33
N GLY A 48 1.45 12.71 -8.22
CA GLY A 48 2.85 12.32 -8.12
C GLY A 48 3.16 11.43 -6.92
N VAL A 49 4.41 11.11 -6.70
CA VAL A 49 4.89 10.43 -5.48
C VAL A 49 5.54 11.48 -4.57
N LEU A 50 4.97 11.66 -3.39
CA LEU A 50 5.44 12.60 -2.38
C LEU A 50 6.37 11.86 -1.42
N ALA A 51 7.54 12.42 -1.12
CA ALA A 51 8.50 11.89 -0.15
C ALA A 51 8.48 12.75 1.13
N PHE A 52 8.21 12.13 2.26
CA PHE A 52 8.19 12.76 3.58
C PHE A 52 9.34 12.25 4.44
N ASP A 53 10.01 13.15 5.14
CA ASP A 53 11.09 12.84 6.06
C ASP A 53 10.54 12.41 7.41
N ILE A 54 10.64 11.12 7.72
CA ILE A 54 10.10 10.52 8.95
C ILE A 54 10.83 11.07 10.19
N ASP A 55 12.14 11.18 10.12
CA ASP A 55 12.98 11.58 11.25
C ASP A 55 12.82 13.05 11.62
N HIS A 56 12.33 13.88 10.70
CA HIS A 56 12.17 15.32 10.90
C HIS A 56 10.70 15.76 10.82
N GLY A 57 9.81 15.04 11.49
CA GLY A 57 8.40 15.45 11.69
C GLY A 57 7.53 15.30 10.45
N TYR A 58 7.84 14.36 9.57
CA TYR A 58 7.09 14.09 8.34
C TYR A 58 6.99 15.30 7.40
N ARG A 59 8.05 16.08 7.34
CA ARG A 59 8.19 17.20 6.41
C ARG A 59 8.26 16.69 4.99
N LEU A 60 7.46 17.24 4.06
CA LEU A 60 7.60 16.97 2.64
C LEU A 60 8.97 17.45 2.14
N VAL A 61 9.75 16.55 1.54
CA VAL A 61 11.09 16.86 1.04
C VAL A 61 11.16 16.85 -0.48
N LYS A 62 10.28 16.07 -1.15
CA LYS A 62 10.30 15.95 -2.61
C LYS A 62 8.97 15.44 -3.16
N ARG A 63 8.67 15.84 -4.39
CA ARG A 63 7.61 15.26 -5.21
C ARG A 63 8.21 14.74 -6.51
N PHE A 64 7.96 13.48 -6.83
CA PHE A 64 8.32 12.90 -8.11
C PHE A 64 7.12 12.92 -9.05
N PRO A 65 7.27 13.41 -10.29
CA PRO A 65 6.19 13.42 -11.25
C PRO A 65 5.85 12.00 -11.71
N THR A 66 4.56 11.70 -11.82
CA THR A 66 4.04 10.49 -12.46
C THR A 66 3.48 10.83 -13.83
N TRP A 67 2.22 10.47 -14.11
CA TRP A 67 1.57 10.82 -15.37
C TRP A 67 1.21 12.30 -15.43
N GLN A 68 1.23 12.86 -16.64
CA GLN A 68 0.84 14.25 -16.84
C GLN A 68 -0.63 14.45 -16.43
N TYR A 69 -0.87 15.56 -15.75
CA TYR A 69 -2.17 16.01 -15.32
C TYR A 69 -2.31 17.50 -15.64
N LYS A 70 -3.41 17.88 -16.23
CA LYS A 70 -3.75 19.30 -16.45
C LYS A 70 -4.96 19.65 -15.60
N PRO A 71 -4.97 20.81 -14.93
CA PRO A 71 -6.15 21.28 -14.20
C PRO A 71 -7.40 21.27 -15.08
N GLY A 72 -8.48 20.63 -14.60
CA GLY A 72 -9.72 20.46 -15.34
C GLY A 72 -9.86 19.15 -16.11
N GLU A 73 -8.78 18.35 -16.23
CA GLU A 73 -8.86 16.97 -16.71
C GLU A 73 -9.08 15.99 -15.54
N GLU A 74 -9.51 14.78 -15.84
CA GLU A 74 -9.60 13.73 -14.83
C GLU A 74 -8.20 13.18 -14.54
N ALA A 75 -7.77 13.22 -13.27
CA ALA A 75 -6.49 12.68 -12.85
C ALA A 75 -6.50 11.15 -12.89
N GLN A 76 -5.33 10.55 -13.14
CA GLN A 76 -5.16 9.11 -13.12
C GLN A 76 -5.15 8.60 -11.67
N ASN A 77 -6.16 7.80 -11.30
CA ASN A 77 -6.23 7.18 -9.98
C ASN A 77 -5.10 6.16 -9.80
N VAL A 78 -4.22 6.39 -8.82
CA VAL A 78 -3.20 5.42 -8.46
C VAL A 78 -3.86 4.22 -7.77
N LYS A 79 -3.63 3.02 -8.32
CA LYS A 79 -4.22 1.76 -7.87
C LYS A 79 -3.27 0.98 -6.96
N GLY A 80 -1.99 0.90 -7.30
CA GLY A 80 -0.99 0.17 -6.55
C GLY A 80 0.33 0.91 -6.48
N PHE A 81 1.10 0.62 -5.43
CA PHE A 81 2.42 1.17 -5.20
C PHE A 81 3.33 0.12 -4.56
N ALA A 82 4.45 -0.19 -5.19
CA ALA A 82 5.38 -1.18 -4.72
C ALA A 82 6.82 -0.70 -4.92
N ALA A 83 7.74 -1.17 -4.08
CA ALA A 83 9.17 -0.87 -4.19
C ALA A 83 10.00 -2.09 -3.80
N ASN A 84 11.23 -2.14 -4.32
CA ASN A 84 12.20 -3.16 -3.95
C ASN A 84 13.59 -2.54 -3.78
N ALA A 85 14.19 -2.75 -2.61
CA ALA A 85 15.49 -2.17 -2.27
C ALA A 85 16.64 -2.78 -3.08
N ALA A 86 16.60 -4.09 -3.35
CA ALA A 86 17.68 -4.76 -4.09
C ALA A 86 17.80 -4.25 -5.53
N THR A 87 16.70 -3.84 -6.14
CA THR A 87 16.67 -3.29 -7.51
C THR A 87 16.69 -1.76 -7.56
N GLY A 88 16.44 -1.09 -6.42
CA GLY A 88 16.34 0.37 -6.35
C GLY A 88 15.15 0.95 -7.11
N LYS A 89 14.13 0.14 -7.39
CA LYS A 89 12.98 0.53 -8.22
C LYS A 89 11.69 0.61 -7.44
N MET A 90 10.86 1.59 -7.78
CA MET A 90 9.47 1.69 -7.38
C MET A 90 8.55 1.60 -8.60
N TYR A 91 7.35 1.10 -8.36
CA TYR A 91 6.33 0.88 -9.38
C TYR A 91 5.02 1.50 -8.94
N VAL A 92 4.44 2.31 -9.79
CA VAL A 92 3.13 2.95 -9.58
C VAL A 92 2.19 2.43 -10.64
N SER A 93 1.04 1.87 -10.27
CA SER A 93 -0.02 1.55 -11.24
C SER A 93 -1.16 2.57 -11.17
N ASN A 94 -1.78 2.80 -12.30
CA ASN A 94 -3.10 3.43 -12.40
C ASN A 94 -4.12 2.42 -12.96
N ASN A 95 -5.24 2.87 -13.49
CA ASN A 95 -6.30 1.98 -13.98
C ASN A 95 -5.85 1.03 -15.10
N ASN A 96 -4.85 1.40 -15.91
CA ASN A 96 -4.44 0.62 -17.09
C ASN A 96 -2.94 0.70 -17.42
N ARG A 97 -2.13 1.31 -16.57
CA ARG A 97 -0.68 1.46 -16.80
C ARG A 97 0.11 1.17 -15.53
N VAL A 98 1.35 0.73 -15.71
CA VAL A 98 2.37 0.70 -14.67
C VAL A 98 3.56 1.53 -15.12
N MET A 99 4.05 2.38 -14.22
CA MET A 99 5.28 3.15 -14.38
C MET A 99 6.32 2.61 -13.40
N ALA A 100 7.50 2.24 -13.90
CA ALA A 100 8.67 1.95 -13.09
C ALA A 100 9.56 3.18 -13.00
N MET A 101 10.04 3.46 -11.79
CA MET A 101 10.87 4.62 -11.50
C MET A 101 12.03 4.20 -10.59
N ASP A 102 13.15 4.89 -10.72
CA ASP A 102 14.23 4.83 -9.73
C ASP A 102 13.76 5.48 -8.42
N ILE A 103 13.94 4.81 -7.30
CA ILE A 103 13.40 5.26 -6.00
C ILE A 103 14.04 6.59 -5.57
N VAL A 104 15.34 6.75 -5.74
CA VAL A 104 16.09 7.91 -5.21
C VAL A 104 15.90 9.14 -6.08
N THR A 105 16.01 8.96 -7.38
CA THR A 105 16.00 10.07 -8.35
C THR A 105 14.59 10.39 -8.87
N GLY A 106 13.67 9.43 -8.84
CA GLY A 106 12.36 9.51 -9.48
C GLY A 106 12.43 9.42 -11.01
N LYS A 107 13.59 9.05 -11.58
CA LYS A 107 13.74 8.88 -13.02
C LYS A 107 12.83 7.76 -13.52
N LYS A 108 11.95 8.06 -14.47
CA LYS A 108 11.16 7.06 -15.16
C LYS A 108 12.06 6.10 -15.93
N LEU A 109 11.91 4.80 -15.67
CA LEU A 109 12.64 3.72 -16.32
C LEU A 109 11.82 3.15 -17.48
N TRP A 110 10.56 2.85 -17.23
CA TRP A 110 9.60 2.45 -18.25
C TRP A 110 8.17 2.82 -17.82
N ASP A 111 7.24 2.83 -18.79
CA ASP A 111 5.82 3.12 -18.59
C ASP A 111 5.03 2.32 -19.63
N LYS A 112 4.28 1.29 -19.19
CA LYS A 112 3.55 0.37 -20.06
C LYS A 112 2.07 0.34 -19.77
N ALA A 113 1.28 0.22 -20.83
CA ALA A 113 -0.15 -0.04 -20.76
C ALA A 113 -0.43 -1.54 -20.72
N TYR A 114 -1.50 -1.91 -20.00
CA TYR A 114 -2.05 -3.26 -19.91
C TYR A 114 -3.54 -3.18 -20.21
N GLU A 115 -3.99 -3.82 -21.29
CA GLU A 115 -5.35 -3.66 -21.82
C GLU A 115 -6.44 -4.08 -20.81
N ALA A 116 -6.17 -5.13 -20.03
CA ALA A 116 -7.10 -5.60 -19.00
C ALA A 116 -7.11 -4.74 -17.71
N GLY A 117 -6.36 -3.64 -17.72
CA GLY A 117 -6.21 -2.77 -16.56
C GLY A 117 -5.16 -3.23 -15.55
N CYS A 118 -5.01 -2.46 -14.49
CA CYS A 118 -4.04 -2.69 -13.41
C CYS A 118 -4.66 -2.40 -12.06
N ASP A 119 -4.19 -3.13 -11.03
CA ASP A 119 -4.54 -2.84 -9.64
C ASP A 119 -3.32 -3.01 -8.71
N ARG A 120 -3.51 -3.40 -7.44
CA ARG A 120 -2.46 -3.51 -6.41
C ARG A 120 -1.54 -4.71 -6.66
N MET A 121 -0.39 -4.42 -7.26
CA MET A 121 0.64 -5.42 -7.55
C MET A 121 1.46 -5.79 -6.31
N ALA A 122 2.14 -6.92 -6.41
CA ALA A 122 3.20 -7.32 -5.48
C ALA A 122 4.46 -7.75 -6.24
N LEU A 123 5.62 -7.44 -5.67
CA LEU A 123 6.93 -7.81 -6.20
C LEU A 123 7.45 -9.05 -5.48
N SER A 124 8.20 -9.88 -6.23
CA SER A 124 9.02 -10.93 -5.63
C SER A 124 10.07 -10.31 -4.67
N PRO A 125 10.54 -11.05 -3.66
CA PRO A 125 11.57 -10.56 -2.75
C PRO A 125 12.84 -10.07 -3.47
N ASP A 126 13.21 -10.69 -4.59
CA ASP A 126 14.36 -10.26 -5.42
C ASP A 126 14.03 -9.10 -6.37
N GLY A 127 12.79 -8.65 -6.41
CA GLY A 127 12.33 -7.54 -7.24
C GLY A 127 12.29 -7.78 -8.74
N LYS A 128 12.43 -9.03 -9.21
CA LYS A 128 12.49 -9.35 -10.64
C LYS A 128 11.15 -9.67 -11.27
N THR A 129 10.21 -10.16 -10.47
CA THR A 129 8.89 -10.57 -10.92
C THR A 129 7.81 -9.75 -10.20
N MET A 130 6.81 -9.32 -10.94
CA MET A 130 5.63 -8.64 -10.44
C MET A 130 4.39 -9.46 -10.75
N TYR A 131 3.54 -9.71 -9.75
CA TYR A 131 2.18 -10.16 -9.96
C TYR A 131 1.26 -8.95 -10.00
N LEU A 132 0.73 -8.66 -11.17
CA LEU A 132 -0.10 -7.50 -11.47
C LEU A 132 -1.54 -7.94 -11.73
N PRO A 133 -2.49 -7.64 -10.82
CA PRO A 133 -3.90 -7.94 -11.09
C PRO A 133 -4.42 -7.05 -12.22
N GLU A 134 -5.26 -7.62 -13.07
CA GLU A 134 -6.13 -6.84 -13.94
C GLU A 134 -7.11 -6.01 -13.10
N LEU A 135 -7.72 -4.99 -13.69
CA LEU A 135 -8.69 -4.16 -12.97
C LEU A 135 -10.03 -4.89 -12.84
N GLU A 136 -10.25 -5.59 -11.72
CA GLU A 136 -11.43 -6.44 -11.45
C GLU A 136 -11.69 -7.49 -12.54
N GLY A 137 -10.66 -7.85 -13.28
CA GLY A 137 -10.67 -8.78 -14.38
C GLY A 137 -10.55 -10.26 -13.95
N PRO A 138 -10.44 -11.18 -14.93
CA PRO A 138 -10.36 -12.61 -14.64
C PRO A 138 -8.99 -13.08 -14.14
N ALA A 139 -7.90 -12.30 -14.31
CA ALA A 139 -6.55 -12.82 -14.16
C ALA A 139 -5.55 -11.89 -13.46
N TRP A 140 -4.37 -12.42 -13.23
CA TRP A 140 -3.15 -11.72 -12.85
C TRP A 140 -2.10 -11.91 -13.93
N HIS A 141 -1.48 -10.84 -14.38
CA HIS A 141 -0.30 -10.92 -15.22
C HIS A 141 0.94 -11.15 -14.34
N VAL A 142 1.78 -12.09 -14.74
CA VAL A 142 3.13 -12.27 -14.21
C VAL A 142 4.07 -11.48 -15.10
N VAL A 143 4.64 -10.42 -14.58
CA VAL A 143 5.36 -9.40 -15.34
C VAL A 143 6.85 -9.43 -14.99
N ASN A 144 7.70 -9.34 -15.98
CA ASN A 144 9.12 -9.03 -15.77
C ASN A 144 9.23 -7.60 -15.25
N ALA A 145 9.64 -7.44 -14.00
CA ALA A 145 9.68 -6.12 -13.37
C ALA A 145 10.76 -5.18 -13.97
N GLU A 146 11.79 -5.74 -14.63
CA GLU A 146 12.82 -4.95 -15.32
C GLU A 146 12.29 -4.28 -16.58
N THR A 147 11.48 -5.01 -17.37
CA THR A 147 11.04 -4.56 -18.70
C THR A 147 9.56 -4.20 -18.78
N GLY A 148 8.74 -4.65 -17.82
CA GLY A 148 7.29 -4.53 -17.86
C GLY A 148 6.59 -5.51 -18.83
N ASP A 149 7.30 -6.53 -19.36
CA ASP A 149 6.71 -7.50 -20.27
C ASP A 149 5.94 -8.58 -19.51
N VAL A 150 4.77 -8.97 -20.03
CA VAL A 150 3.99 -10.09 -19.49
C VAL A 150 4.69 -11.39 -19.88
N MET A 151 5.04 -12.19 -18.88
CA MET A 151 5.67 -13.50 -19.06
C MET A 151 4.68 -14.65 -18.96
N ALA A 152 3.64 -14.50 -18.13
CA ALA A 152 2.59 -15.50 -17.92
C ALA A 152 1.31 -14.81 -17.41
N THR A 153 0.21 -15.57 -17.40
CA THR A 153 -1.07 -15.13 -16.86
C THR A 153 -1.66 -16.20 -15.96
N VAL A 154 -2.11 -15.82 -14.76
CA VAL A 154 -2.77 -16.70 -13.79
C VAL A 154 -4.26 -16.38 -13.81
N GLU A 155 -5.04 -17.22 -14.48
CA GLU A 155 -6.48 -17.05 -14.60
C GLU A 155 -7.20 -17.60 -13.35
N THR A 156 -8.08 -16.79 -12.73
CA THR A 156 -8.82 -17.17 -11.53
C THR A 156 -10.31 -16.89 -11.63
N LYS A 157 -10.74 -16.03 -12.54
CA LYS A 157 -12.13 -15.55 -12.75
C LYS A 157 -12.76 -14.98 -11.48
N SER A 158 -11.95 -14.32 -10.64
CA SER A 158 -12.36 -13.87 -9.31
C SER A 158 -12.55 -12.37 -9.15
N GLY A 159 -12.36 -11.58 -10.21
CA GLY A 159 -12.31 -10.12 -10.13
C GLY A 159 -11.03 -9.66 -9.42
N SER A 160 -9.89 -9.84 -10.10
CA SER A 160 -8.54 -9.62 -9.58
C SER A 160 -8.38 -8.23 -8.97
N HIS A 161 -7.78 -8.15 -7.76
CA HIS A 161 -7.70 -6.88 -7.03
C HIS A 161 -6.43 -6.75 -6.18
N ASN A 162 -6.30 -7.49 -5.09
CA ASN A 162 -5.17 -7.37 -4.17
C ASN A 162 -4.22 -8.56 -4.28
N THR A 163 -2.93 -8.28 -4.20
CA THR A 163 -1.87 -9.27 -4.34
C THR A 163 -0.87 -9.13 -3.20
N ILE A 164 -0.57 -10.22 -2.51
CA ILE A 164 0.52 -10.25 -1.52
C ILE A 164 1.48 -11.37 -1.91
N TRP A 165 2.75 -11.02 -2.08
CA TRP A 165 3.82 -12.00 -2.13
C TRP A 165 4.21 -12.38 -0.71
N ALA A 166 4.29 -13.68 -0.43
CA ALA A 166 4.72 -14.16 0.88
C ALA A 166 6.12 -13.64 1.21
N PRO A 167 6.40 -13.21 2.46
CA PRO A 167 7.70 -12.65 2.84
C PRO A 167 8.89 -13.58 2.55
N ASP A 168 8.68 -14.90 2.62
CA ASP A 168 9.68 -15.92 2.31
C ASP A 168 9.81 -16.24 0.81
N GLY A 169 9.02 -15.61 -0.04
CA GLY A 169 9.02 -15.83 -1.49
C GLY A 169 8.35 -17.12 -1.95
N SER A 170 7.81 -17.94 -1.05
CA SER A 170 7.33 -19.29 -1.37
C SER A 170 6.02 -19.32 -2.15
N ARG A 171 5.21 -18.28 -2.08
CA ARG A 171 3.86 -18.23 -2.68
C ARG A 171 3.36 -16.83 -2.91
N VAL A 172 2.30 -16.70 -3.70
CA VAL A 172 1.60 -15.44 -3.95
C VAL A 172 0.12 -15.61 -3.61
N TYR A 173 -0.40 -14.71 -2.79
CA TYR A 173 -1.80 -14.66 -2.42
C TYR A 173 -2.57 -13.73 -3.35
N LEU A 174 -3.66 -14.24 -3.93
CA LEU A 174 -4.45 -13.59 -4.97
C LEU A 174 -5.90 -13.42 -4.49
N ALA A 175 -6.27 -12.19 -4.14
CA ALA A 175 -7.62 -11.87 -3.68
C ALA A 175 -8.43 -11.15 -4.76
N GLY A 176 -9.63 -11.66 -5.03
CA GLY A 176 -10.53 -11.05 -6.01
C GLY A 176 -11.85 -10.64 -5.39
N LEU A 177 -12.37 -9.48 -5.84
CA LEU A 177 -13.58 -8.84 -5.29
C LEU A 177 -14.86 -9.66 -5.51
N LYS A 178 -14.87 -10.54 -6.52
CA LYS A 178 -16.04 -11.35 -6.94
C LYS A 178 -16.00 -12.78 -6.40
N SER A 179 -15.10 -13.07 -5.44
CA SER A 179 -14.92 -14.42 -4.91
C SER A 179 -14.71 -14.41 -3.40
N PRO A 180 -15.36 -15.34 -2.67
CA PRO A 180 -15.10 -15.55 -1.26
C PRO A 180 -13.89 -16.49 -1.02
N ILE A 181 -13.14 -16.82 -2.06
CA ILE A 181 -11.99 -17.72 -1.99
C ILE A 181 -10.71 -16.95 -2.25
N LEU A 182 -9.78 -16.94 -1.29
CA LEU A 182 -8.41 -16.50 -1.48
C LEU A 182 -7.63 -17.61 -2.19
N ARG A 183 -6.96 -17.28 -3.28
CA ARG A 183 -6.15 -18.24 -4.04
C ARG A 183 -4.68 -18.09 -3.70
N ILE A 184 -3.95 -19.18 -3.77
CA ILE A 184 -2.51 -19.22 -3.52
C ILE A 184 -1.85 -19.78 -4.78
N ALA A 185 -0.98 -18.97 -5.40
CA ALA A 185 -0.20 -19.37 -6.56
C ALA A 185 1.23 -19.76 -6.16
N ASP A 186 1.77 -20.76 -6.84
CA ASP A 186 3.20 -21.09 -6.81
C ASP A 186 3.93 -20.18 -7.82
N PRO A 187 4.87 -19.34 -7.39
CA PRO A 187 5.59 -18.43 -8.30
C PRO A 187 6.56 -19.15 -9.26
N LYS A 188 6.83 -20.45 -9.07
CA LYS A 188 7.68 -21.23 -9.97
C LYS A 188 6.91 -21.74 -11.18
N SER A 189 5.69 -22.22 -10.95
CA SER A 189 4.82 -22.75 -12.02
C SER A 189 3.85 -21.69 -12.55
N ASN A 190 3.60 -20.61 -11.80
CA ASN A 190 2.53 -19.63 -12.05
C ASN A 190 1.13 -20.26 -12.06
N GLU A 191 0.92 -21.29 -11.27
CA GLU A 191 -0.36 -21.99 -11.15
C GLU A 191 -0.96 -21.78 -9.76
N VAL A 192 -2.29 -21.82 -9.67
CA VAL A 192 -3.00 -21.85 -8.38
C VAL A 192 -2.86 -23.24 -7.78
N THR A 193 -2.14 -23.35 -6.68
CA THR A 193 -1.83 -24.61 -5.99
C THR A 193 -2.61 -24.79 -4.68
N GLY A 194 -3.29 -23.73 -4.21
CA GLY A 194 -4.04 -23.78 -2.97
C GLY A 194 -5.10 -22.68 -2.87
N THR A 195 -5.97 -22.86 -1.90
CA THR A 195 -7.04 -21.88 -1.60
C THR A 195 -7.29 -21.78 -0.11
N VAL A 196 -7.84 -20.65 0.35
CA VAL A 196 -8.35 -20.48 1.70
C VAL A 196 -9.77 -19.93 1.62
N GLY A 197 -10.69 -20.51 2.38
CA GLY A 197 -12.09 -20.12 2.43
C GLY A 197 -13.04 -21.32 2.37
N PRO A 198 -14.34 -21.11 2.00
CA PRO A 198 -14.92 -19.83 1.62
C PRO A 198 -15.06 -18.87 2.81
N PHE A 199 -14.77 -17.59 2.58
CA PHE A 199 -15.07 -16.50 3.48
C PHE A 199 -16.56 -16.08 3.34
N GLY A 200 -17.02 -15.15 4.20
CA GLY A 200 -18.43 -14.78 4.23
C GLY A 200 -18.94 -14.02 3.01
N ALA A 201 -18.05 -13.37 2.27
CA ALA A 201 -18.36 -12.61 1.06
C ALA A 201 -17.12 -12.40 0.19
N GLY A 202 -17.24 -11.60 -0.87
CA GLY A 202 -16.12 -11.19 -1.72
C GLY A 202 -15.00 -10.54 -0.90
N ILE A 203 -13.76 -10.93 -1.23
CA ILE A 203 -12.58 -10.52 -0.47
C ILE A 203 -12.20 -9.09 -0.81
N ARG A 204 -11.99 -8.31 0.23
CA ARG A 204 -11.41 -6.97 0.20
C ARG A 204 -9.92 -7.03 0.55
N PRO A 205 -9.23 -5.94 0.86
CA PRO A 205 -7.86 -6.02 1.34
C PRO A 205 -7.67 -7.03 2.46
N PHE A 206 -6.51 -7.62 2.49
CA PHE A 206 -6.14 -8.67 3.43
C PHE A 206 -4.68 -8.54 3.83
N THR A 207 -4.27 -9.25 4.88
CA THR A 207 -2.88 -9.40 5.26
C THR A 207 -2.58 -10.83 5.68
N VAL A 208 -1.30 -11.15 5.83
CA VAL A 208 -0.81 -12.48 6.20
C VAL A 208 0.23 -12.37 7.30
N ASN A 209 0.37 -13.40 8.13
CA ASN A 209 1.48 -13.48 9.05
C ASN A 209 2.78 -13.96 8.34
N GLY A 210 3.93 -13.63 8.90
CA GLY A 210 5.24 -13.89 8.30
C GLY A 210 5.57 -15.37 8.08
N ASN A 211 4.99 -16.26 8.91
CA ASN A 211 5.14 -17.71 8.76
C ASN A 211 4.19 -18.32 7.72
N ASN A 212 3.37 -17.53 7.03
CA ASN A 212 2.43 -17.99 6.02
C ASN A 212 1.44 -19.06 6.51
N THR A 213 1.01 -18.98 7.77
CA THR A 213 0.07 -19.92 8.39
C THR A 213 -1.32 -19.36 8.52
N LEU A 214 -1.47 -18.04 8.64
CA LEU A 214 -2.74 -17.35 8.81
C LEU A 214 -2.92 -16.22 7.79
N VAL A 215 -4.15 -16.05 7.35
CA VAL A 215 -4.59 -14.89 6.58
C VAL A 215 -5.72 -14.18 7.33
N PHE A 216 -5.70 -12.84 7.28
CA PHE A 216 -6.72 -11.97 7.89
C PHE A 216 -7.35 -11.16 6.77
N VAL A 217 -8.64 -11.33 6.57
CA VAL A 217 -9.32 -10.96 5.32
C VAL A 217 -10.51 -10.07 5.64
N ASN A 218 -10.52 -8.85 5.11
CA ASN A 218 -11.73 -8.04 5.07
C ASN A 218 -12.65 -8.58 3.98
N VAL A 219 -13.93 -8.57 4.24
CA VAL A 219 -14.97 -9.02 3.30
C VAL A 219 -16.07 -7.98 3.17
N ASN A 220 -16.82 -8.03 2.07
CA ASN A 220 -17.95 -7.14 1.85
C ASN A 220 -18.93 -7.20 3.05
N ASP A 221 -19.52 -6.06 3.37
CA ASP A 221 -20.58 -5.90 4.37
C ASP A 221 -20.21 -6.25 5.81
N LEU A 222 -18.92 -6.50 6.11
CA LEU A 222 -18.44 -6.77 7.45
C LEU A 222 -17.68 -5.56 8.00
N LEU A 223 -18.13 -5.03 9.12
CA LEU A 223 -17.30 -4.19 9.98
C LEU A 223 -16.48 -5.12 10.89
N GLY A 224 -15.26 -5.43 10.46
CA GLY A 224 -14.41 -6.47 11.04
C GLY A 224 -13.65 -7.24 9.96
N PHE A 225 -13.24 -8.46 10.27
CA PHE A 225 -12.46 -9.32 9.38
C PHE A 225 -12.73 -10.81 9.64
N GLU A 226 -12.28 -11.64 8.73
CA GLU A 226 -12.28 -13.10 8.90
C GLU A 226 -10.86 -13.66 8.90
N VAL A 227 -10.65 -14.76 9.61
CA VAL A 227 -9.34 -15.42 9.74
C VAL A 227 -9.38 -16.76 9.02
N GLY A 228 -8.36 -17.05 8.23
CA GLY A 228 -8.19 -18.33 7.54
C GLY A 228 -6.88 -19.01 7.88
N ASP A 229 -6.89 -20.34 7.90
CA ASP A 229 -5.70 -21.19 8.06
C ASP A 229 -5.20 -21.58 6.67
N VAL A 230 -3.99 -21.16 6.35
CA VAL A 230 -3.35 -21.41 5.04
C VAL A 230 -3.06 -22.89 4.84
N ARG A 231 -2.72 -23.62 5.90
CA ARG A 231 -2.35 -25.04 5.83
C ARG A 231 -3.55 -25.93 5.55
N THR A 232 -4.69 -25.63 6.18
CA THR A 232 -5.91 -26.43 6.00
C THR A 232 -6.81 -25.91 4.89
N GLY A 233 -6.58 -24.67 4.42
CA GLY A 233 -7.41 -23.98 3.44
C GLY A 233 -8.77 -23.54 3.98
N LYS A 234 -9.00 -23.56 5.30
CA LYS A 234 -10.31 -23.30 5.91
C LYS A 234 -10.38 -21.93 6.58
N LYS A 235 -11.55 -21.30 6.50
CA LYS A 235 -11.92 -20.22 7.40
C LYS A 235 -12.00 -20.75 8.83
N LEU A 236 -11.37 -20.01 9.77
CA LEU A 236 -11.36 -20.35 11.20
C LEU A 236 -12.37 -19.51 11.98
N TYR A 237 -12.30 -18.18 11.81
CA TYR A 237 -13.07 -17.24 12.64
C TYR A 237 -13.65 -16.12 11.80
N ARG A 238 -14.76 -15.55 12.30
CA ARG A 238 -15.28 -14.24 11.93
C ARG A 238 -15.19 -13.37 13.17
N VAL A 239 -14.58 -12.19 13.03
CA VAL A 239 -14.35 -11.23 14.10
C VAL A 239 -15.05 -9.92 13.73
N GLU A 240 -15.99 -9.50 14.55
CA GLU A 240 -16.75 -8.26 14.37
C GLU A 240 -16.25 -7.18 15.32
N VAL A 241 -16.20 -5.94 14.85
CA VAL A 241 -15.89 -4.78 15.69
C VAL A 241 -17.04 -4.59 16.68
N GLN A 242 -16.72 -4.43 17.95
CA GLN A 242 -17.66 -4.24 19.04
C GLN A 242 -17.83 -2.76 19.37
N GLY A 243 -19.04 -2.34 19.71
CA GLY A 243 -19.35 -0.97 20.14
C GLY A 243 -19.57 0.03 19.01
N PHE A 244 -19.47 -0.40 17.74
CA PHE A 244 -19.67 0.43 16.57
C PHE A 244 -20.69 -0.19 15.62
N LYS A 245 -21.34 0.65 14.83
CA LYS A 245 -22.34 0.21 13.85
C LYS A 245 -21.81 0.35 12.44
N ASN A 246 -22.18 -0.59 11.59
CA ASN A 246 -22.04 -0.41 10.16
C ASN A 246 -22.73 0.89 9.72
N GLY A 247 -22.09 1.59 8.80
CA GLY A 247 -22.58 2.84 8.24
C GLY A 247 -22.39 2.88 6.72
N PRO A 248 -22.72 4.01 6.07
CA PRO A 248 -22.59 4.14 4.63
C PRO A 248 -21.12 4.04 4.19
N VAL A 249 -20.89 3.30 3.12
CA VAL A 249 -19.55 3.08 2.55
C VAL A 249 -19.33 4.09 1.42
N ALA A 250 -18.81 5.26 1.76
CA ALA A 250 -18.75 6.37 0.79
C ALA A 250 -17.55 6.30 -0.18
N ARG A 251 -16.36 5.86 0.28
CA ARG A 251 -15.12 5.93 -0.51
C ARG A 251 -14.57 4.57 -0.94
N HIS A 252 -14.79 3.54 -0.12
CA HIS A 252 -14.04 2.28 -0.18
C HIS A 252 -14.99 1.12 -0.36
N GLY A 253 -15.65 0.60 -0.97
CA GLY A 253 -16.55 -0.53 -1.24
C GLY A 253 -16.88 -1.47 -0.07
N CYS A 254 -16.35 -1.27 1.14
CA CYS A 254 -16.69 -2.02 2.36
C CYS A 254 -16.40 -1.21 3.62
N PRO A 255 -17.03 -1.53 4.77
CA PRO A 255 -16.84 -0.78 6.03
C PRO A 255 -15.39 -0.86 6.54
N SER A 256 -14.83 -2.07 6.58
CA SER A 256 -13.42 -2.33 6.92
C SER A 256 -12.64 -2.59 5.65
N HIS A 257 -12.08 -1.53 5.02
CA HIS A 257 -11.33 -1.70 3.78
C HIS A 257 -9.87 -2.05 4.04
N GLY A 258 -9.14 -1.30 4.88
CA GLY A 258 -7.74 -1.56 5.19
C GLY A 258 -7.57 -2.47 6.42
N ILE A 259 -6.55 -3.33 6.37
CA ILE A 259 -6.14 -4.21 7.47
C ILE A 259 -4.63 -4.38 7.41
N ALA A 260 -3.97 -4.31 8.56
CA ALA A 260 -2.52 -4.50 8.67
C ALA A 260 -2.15 -5.18 9.98
N MET A 261 -1.13 -6.00 9.93
CA MET A 261 -0.50 -6.64 11.09
C MET A 261 0.76 -5.88 11.46
N THR A 262 1.01 -5.68 12.76
CA THR A 262 2.29 -5.12 13.20
C THR A 262 3.45 -6.05 12.81
N PRO A 263 4.65 -5.52 12.52
CA PRO A 263 5.80 -6.36 12.15
C PRO A 263 6.13 -7.44 13.20
N ASP A 264 5.87 -7.19 14.49
CA ASP A 264 6.04 -8.14 15.59
C ASP A 264 4.85 -9.10 15.78
N GLU A 265 3.80 -8.98 14.95
CA GLU A 265 2.57 -9.79 14.90
C GLU A 265 1.78 -9.85 16.21
N LYS A 266 1.93 -8.86 17.07
CA LYS A 266 1.16 -8.82 18.31
C LYS A 266 -0.19 -8.15 18.12
N GLU A 267 -0.31 -7.27 17.14
CA GLU A 267 -1.53 -6.53 16.89
C GLU A 267 -1.96 -6.61 15.42
N LEU A 268 -3.26 -6.62 15.22
CA LEU A 268 -3.91 -6.46 13.94
C LEU A 268 -4.76 -5.19 13.96
N TRP A 269 -4.53 -4.28 13.04
CA TRP A 269 -5.24 -3.01 12.96
C TRP A 269 -6.18 -3.02 11.76
N VAL A 270 -7.44 -2.63 12.00
CA VAL A 270 -8.52 -2.67 11.01
C VAL A 270 -9.17 -1.31 10.92
N VAL A 271 -9.26 -0.74 9.72
CA VAL A 271 -9.93 0.55 9.53
C VAL A 271 -11.45 0.40 9.59
N ASP A 272 -12.11 1.46 10.05
CA ASP A 272 -13.54 1.66 10.06
C ASP A 272 -13.85 2.99 9.39
N GLY A 273 -14.16 2.92 8.10
CA GLY A 273 -14.44 4.11 7.29
C GLY A 273 -15.66 4.89 7.80
N PRO A 274 -16.83 4.26 7.99
CA PRO A 274 -18.05 4.92 8.47
C PRO A 274 -17.91 5.62 9.82
N ASN A 275 -17.11 5.07 10.75
CA ASN A 275 -16.96 5.63 12.10
C ASN A 275 -15.66 6.46 12.26
N ASN A 276 -14.90 6.69 11.16
CA ASN A 276 -13.65 7.46 11.15
C ASN A 276 -12.62 6.92 12.16
N ALA A 277 -12.42 5.61 12.20
CA ALA A 277 -11.61 4.97 13.22
C ALA A 277 -10.68 3.89 12.68
N VAL A 278 -9.71 3.51 13.50
CA VAL A 278 -8.96 2.27 13.41
C VAL A 278 -9.17 1.49 14.69
N HIS A 279 -9.51 0.21 14.56
CA HIS A 279 -9.65 -0.72 15.68
C HIS A 279 -8.39 -1.58 15.78
N VAL A 280 -7.82 -1.63 16.98
CA VAL A 280 -6.65 -2.43 17.31
C VAL A 280 -7.11 -3.72 17.97
N PHE A 281 -6.64 -4.84 17.46
CA PHE A 281 -6.90 -6.18 18.00
C PHE A 281 -5.61 -6.80 18.51
N ASP A 282 -5.67 -7.40 19.70
CA ASP A 282 -4.63 -8.29 20.19
C ASP A 282 -4.63 -9.57 19.36
N ALA A 283 -3.59 -9.77 18.54
CA ALA A 283 -3.40 -10.92 17.66
C ALA A 283 -2.57 -12.04 18.31
N THR A 284 -2.17 -11.90 19.56
CA THR A 284 -1.51 -12.98 20.32
C THR A 284 -2.47 -14.09 20.73
N ALA A 285 -3.79 -13.79 20.74
CA ALA A 285 -4.86 -14.72 20.96
C ALA A 285 -5.61 -15.05 19.65
N MET A 286 -6.20 -16.25 19.56
CA MET A 286 -7.09 -16.64 18.46
C MET A 286 -8.46 -17.06 18.97
N PRO A 287 -9.54 -16.46 18.51
CA PRO A 287 -9.60 -15.32 17.59
C PRO A 287 -8.98 -14.04 18.21
N PRO A 288 -8.48 -13.10 17.35
CA PRO A 288 -7.98 -11.81 17.81
C PRO A 288 -9.03 -11.04 18.59
N ARG A 289 -8.63 -10.30 19.64
CA ARG A 289 -9.53 -9.59 20.54
C ARG A 289 -9.39 -8.08 20.41
N GLN A 290 -10.50 -7.37 20.24
CA GLN A 290 -10.49 -5.91 20.19
C GLN A 290 -9.95 -5.34 21.50
N ALA A 291 -8.91 -4.52 21.39
CA ALA A 291 -8.20 -3.94 22.53
C ALA A 291 -8.45 -2.44 22.65
N GLN A 292 -8.47 -1.72 21.50
CA GLN A 292 -8.55 -0.26 21.49
C GLN A 292 -9.15 0.26 20.18
N THR A 293 -9.65 1.49 20.22
CA THR A 293 -10.09 2.26 19.05
C THR A 293 -9.37 3.60 19.03
N ILE A 294 -8.90 3.99 17.84
CA ILE A 294 -8.23 5.25 17.57
C ILE A 294 -9.10 6.05 16.61
N GLN A 295 -9.48 7.28 17.00
CA GLN A 295 -10.22 8.19 16.11
C GLN A 295 -9.24 8.83 15.12
N LEU A 296 -9.66 8.91 13.87
CA LEU A 296 -8.88 9.48 12.77
C LEU A 296 -9.66 10.59 12.07
N ASN A 297 -9.04 11.20 11.07
CA ASN A 297 -9.72 12.04 10.10
C ASN A 297 -10.72 11.23 9.25
N VAL A 298 -11.46 11.92 8.41
CA VAL A 298 -12.64 11.40 7.72
C VAL A 298 -12.32 10.23 6.78
N PHE A 299 -13.07 9.14 6.89
CA PHE A 299 -13.08 7.98 6.02
C PHE A 299 -11.72 7.31 5.80
N PRO A 300 -11.09 6.74 6.85
CA PRO A 300 -9.92 5.90 6.66
C PRO A 300 -10.27 4.68 5.79
N GLY A 301 -9.40 4.38 4.82
CA GLY A 301 -9.57 3.25 3.90
C GLY A 301 -8.35 2.33 3.89
N TRP A 302 -7.24 2.75 4.48
CA TRP A 302 -6.01 1.97 4.53
C TRP A 302 -5.22 2.23 5.80
N ILE A 303 -4.43 1.23 6.18
CA ILE A 303 -3.46 1.29 7.26
C ILE A 303 -2.25 0.44 6.88
N SER A 304 -1.04 0.91 7.20
CA SER A 304 0.20 0.16 7.10
C SER A 304 1.13 0.57 8.24
N PHE A 305 2.27 -0.09 8.38
CA PHE A 305 3.25 0.21 9.45
C PHE A 305 4.59 0.62 8.87
N SER A 306 5.36 1.38 9.66
CA SER A 306 6.79 1.52 9.45
C SER A 306 7.47 0.15 9.60
N MET A 307 8.59 -0.04 8.90
CA MET A 307 9.32 -1.32 8.92
C MET A 307 9.82 -1.72 10.30
N ASP A 308 10.01 -0.76 11.21
CA ASP A 308 10.37 -0.99 12.61
C ASP A 308 9.16 -1.13 13.55
N GLY A 309 7.95 -0.94 13.04
CA GLY A 309 6.70 -1.04 13.78
C GLY A 309 6.41 0.10 14.75
N LYS A 310 7.20 1.18 14.74
CA LYS A 310 6.98 2.31 15.65
C LYS A 310 5.80 3.17 15.24
N TYR A 311 5.53 3.28 13.95
CA TYR A 311 4.49 4.14 13.40
C TYR A 311 3.50 3.36 12.56
N ALA A 312 2.25 3.77 12.62
CA ALA A 312 1.21 3.34 11.70
C ALA A 312 0.80 4.52 10.79
N TYR A 313 0.61 4.23 9.53
CA TYR A 313 0.31 5.19 8.46
C TYR A 313 -1.11 4.97 7.97
N ALA A 314 -2.02 5.87 8.34
CA ALA A 314 -3.40 5.82 7.90
C ALA A 314 -3.59 6.56 6.56
N SER A 315 -4.52 6.07 5.72
CA SER A 315 -4.83 6.71 4.43
C SER A 315 -5.39 8.13 4.55
N THR A 316 -5.82 8.52 5.73
CA THR A 316 -6.25 9.89 6.07
C THR A 316 -5.09 10.89 6.17
N GLY A 317 -3.85 10.41 6.04
CA GLY A 317 -2.64 11.18 6.28
C GLY A 317 -2.23 11.27 7.74
N ASP A 318 -3.00 10.68 8.66
CA ASP A 318 -2.64 10.61 10.07
C ASP A 318 -1.50 9.63 10.28
N ILE A 319 -0.50 10.07 11.04
CA ILE A 319 0.62 9.27 11.52
C ILE A 319 0.37 8.96 12.98
N ILE A 320 0.38 7.68 13.31
CA ILE A 320 0.04 7.20 14.64
C ILE A 320 1.29 6.59 15.27
N ASP A 321 1.64 7.00 16.47
CA ASP A 321 2.63 6.28 17.29
C ASP A 321 2.02 4.95 17.74
N ALA A 322 2.62 3.85 17.30
CA ALA A 322 2.05 2.52 17.48
C ALA A 322 2.04 2.06 18.95
N ALA A 323 2.92 2.59 19.80
CA ALA A 323 2.96 2.24 21.22
C ALA A 323 1.89 2.97 22.02
N SER A 324 1.78 4.29 21.86
CA SER A 324 0.83 5.13 22.60
C SER A 324 -0.57 5.17 21.97
N LYS A 325 -0.73 4.70 20.72
CA LYS A 325 -1.97 4.76 19.94
C LYS A 325 -2.48 6.19 19.69
N LYS A 326 -1.57 7.15 19.67
CA LYS A 326 -1.91 8.58 19.47
C LYS A 326 -1.50 9.03 18.07
N VAL A 327 -2.34 9.85 17.45
CA VAL A 327 -1.95 10.62 16.27
C VAL A 327 -0.91 11.64 16.67
N ILE A 328 0.26 11.58 16.05
CA ILE A 328 1.42 12.46 16.37
C ILE A 328 1.73 13.47 15.27
N ALA A 329 1.28 13.22 14.05
CA ALA A 329 1.47 14.11 12.91
C ALA A 329 0.38 13.84 11.87
N THR A 330 0.28 14.77 10.91
CA THR A 330 -0.60 14.63 9.75
C THR A 330 0.15 15.13 8.52
N LEU A 331 0.14 14.34 7.44
CA LEU A 331 0.84 14.65 6.20
C LEU A 331 0.23 15.86 5.50
N LYS A 332 1.08 16.78 5.04
CA LYS A 332 0.70 17.97 4.28
C LYS A 332 1.58 18.13 3.06
N ASP A 333 0.97 18.58 1.96
CA ASP A 333 1.69 18.93 0.74
C ASP A 333 2.42 20.30 0.84
N GLU A 334 3.02 20.74 -0.27
CA GLU A 334 3.79 21.99 -0.39
C GLU A 334 2.94 23.22 -0.08
N THR A 335 1.63 23.11 -0.20
CA THR A 335 0.68 24.21 0.01
C THR A 335 0.02 24.16 1.40
N GLY A 336 0.33 23.13 2.19
CA GLY A 336 -0.22 22.90 3.51
C GLY A 336 -1.55 22.15 3.53
N HIS A 337 -2.04 21.67 2.40
CA HIS A 337 -3.23 20.83 2.32
C HIS A 337 -2.94 19.39 2.77
N LEU A 338 -3.97 18.73 3.31
CA LEU A 338 -3.86 17.34 3.74
C LEU A 338 -3.51 16.42 2.57
N VAL A 339 -2.62 15.45 2.83
CA VAL A 339 -2.31 14.38 1.91
C VAL A 339 -2.99 13.10 2.38
N GLN A 340 -3.90 12.57 1.57
CA GLN A 340 -4.60 11.31 1.83
C GLN A 340 -4.31 10.31 0.72
N SER A 341 -3.88 9.12 1.07
CA SER A 341 -3.60 8.06 0.10
C SER A 341 -3.63 6.68 0.76
N GLU A 342 -4.08 5.69 0.02
CA GLU A 342 -3.94 4.27 0.38
C GLU A 342 -2.62 3.65 -0.10
N LYS A 343 -1.72 4.43 -0.68
CA LYS A 343 -0.50 3.96 -1.36
C LYS A 343 0.71 4.60 -0.68
N LEU A 344 1.13 3.95 0.41
CA LEU A 344 2.20 4.42 1.29
C LEU A 344 3.30 3.36 1.37
N LEU A 345 4.56 3.79 1.29
CA LEU A 345 5.73 2.92 1.41
C LEU A 345 6.77 3.57 2.32
N ASP A 346 7.21 2.84 3.33
CA ASP A 346 8.33 3.20 4.19
C ASP A 346 9.65 2.77 3.52
N LEU A 347 10.64 3.64 3.50
CA LEU A 347 11.92 3.45 2.81
C LEU A 347 13.08 3.92 3.69
N GLU A 348 14.19 3.18 3.66
CA GLU A 348 15.48 3.60 4.21
C GLU A 348 16.47 3.81 3.08
N ILE A 349 17.12 4.97 3.06
CA ILE A 349 18.14 5.36 2.06
C ILE A 349 19.44 5.66 2.77
N GLU A 350 20.52 4.99 2.39
CA GLU A 350 21.85 5.20 2.93
C GLU A 350 22.85 5.36 1.79
N GLY A 351 23.71 6.38 1.87
CA GLY A 351 24.70 6.66 0.83
C GLY A 351 24.13 6.83 -0.59
N GLY A 352 22.89 7.35 -0.69
CA GLY A 352 22.18 7.52 -1.97
C GLY A 352 21.63 6.21 -2.56
N ARG A 353 21.53 5.14 -1.78
CA ARG A 353 20.93 3.86 -2.18
C ARG A 353 19.82 3.47 -1.21
N VAL A 354 18.77 2.88 -1.75
CA VAL A 354 17.73 2.26 -0.90
C VAL A 354 18.29 0.99 -0.30
N VAL A 355 18.28 0.91 1.03
CA VAL A 355 18.76 -0.26 1.78
C VAL A 355 17.62 -1.12 2.29
N ARG A 356 16.43 -0.53 2.54
CA ARG A 356 15.20 -1.23 2.91
C ARG A 356 13.99 -0.59 2.25
N ALA A 357 13.00 -1.41 1.93
CA ALA A 357 11.70 -0.96 1.42
C ALA A 357 10.59 -1.77 2.10
N GLY A 358 9.61 -1.07 2.63
CA GLY A 358 8.38 -1.64 3.16
C GLY A 358 7.41 -2.05 2.05
N ASN A 359 6.26 -2.55 2.45
CA ASN A 359 5.16 -2.87 1.54
C ASN A 359 3.87 -2.13 1.94
N GLN A 360 2.94 -2.04 1.00
CA GLN A 360 1.68 -1.32 1.23
C GLN A 360 0.64 -2.12 2.04
N PHE A 361 0.88 -3.39 2.39
CA PHE A 361 -0.15 -4.28 2.93
C PHE A 361 -0.04 -4.55 4.44
N GLY A 362 1.03 -4.09 5.10
CA GLY A 362 1.22 -4.35 6.53
C GLY A 362 1.25 -5.86 6.85
N VAL A 363 2.17 -6.57 6.21
CA VAL A 363 2.35 -8.02 6.37
C VAL A 363 3.16 -8.30 7.63
N GLY A 364 2.84 -9.38 8.36
CA GLY A 364 3.63 -9.83 9.50
C GLY A 364 5.05 -10.24 9.10
N MET A 365 6.02 -10.02 9.99
CA MET A 365 7.45 -10.20 9.71
C MET A 365 8.11 -11.30 10.53
N LYS A 366 7.38 -12.00 11.41
CA LYS A 366 7.93 -13.13 12.16
C LYS A 366 8.10 -14.34 11.25
N THR A 367 9.35 -14.72 10.99
CA THR A 367 9.67 -15.97 10.31
C THR A 367 10.18 -17.01 11.33
N ALA A 368 10.02 -18.29 11.02
CA ALA A 368 10.51 -19.37 11.89
C ALA A 368 12.02 -19.28 12.21
N ASP A 369 12.80 -18.61 11.37
CA ASP A 369 14.24 -18.43 11.53
C ASP A 369 14.64 -17.17 12.34
N ALA A 370 13.74 -16.26 12.62
CA ALA A 370 14.04 -15.05 13.41
C ALA A 370 14.44 -15.37 14.88
N SER A 371 14.16 -16.58 15.36
CA SER A 371 14.60 -17.04 16.67
C SER A 371 16.10 -17.42 16.76
N LYS A 372 16.77 -17.61 15.61
CA LYS A 372 18.20 -17.98 15.55
C LYS A 372 19.16 -16.80 15.37
N GLY A 373 18.67 -15.60 15.13
CA GLY A 373 19.48 -14.41 14.80
C GLY A 373 19.88 -13.52 15.98
N ARG A 374 19.56 -13.86 17.23
CA ARG A 374 19.98 -13.10 18.44
C ARG A 374 21.08 -13.80 19.21
N GLY A 375 22.15 -14.09 18.53
CA GLY A 375 23.32 -14.64 19.15
C GLY A 375 24.55 -14.38 18.28
N ARG A 376 25.03 -13.13 18.30
CA ARG A 376 26.46 -12.77 18.17
C ARG A 376 26.63 -11.28 18.34
#